data_59fd008c94acf0663def0df7e68252fa
#
_entry.id   59fd008c94acf0663def0df7e68252fa
#
_cell.length_a   1.000
_cell.length_b   1.000
_cell.length_c   1.000
_cell.angle_alpha   90.00
_cell.angle_beta   90.00
_cell.angle_gamma   90.00
#
_symmetry.space_group_name_H-M   'P 1'
#
loop_
_entity.id
_entity.type
_entity.pdbx_description
1 polymer ?
#
loop_
_entity_poly.entity_id
_entity_poly.type
_entity_poly.pdbx_seq_one_letter_code
_entity_poly.pdbx_strand_id
1 'polypeptide(L)'
;MALRVLDLEPAVKHYTDVLGLLETGRDKQGRVYLKAWDEHDHHSVVLREADAAGMDYMGWRVDSIQTLKDLSKKVEESGLATDCCWIPAGEHLETGERFRFTTTTGHTMELLAEKNKVGNCLPLVNPDPWPDDLKGMGPSRFDHCLLYGDDLDGVVKLFTEVLGFDITEQVVAEDNHDFRISVFLSCSTKPHDVAFIRQPMKGAFHHASFILDNWGEVLRAADIISKKKVSLDLGPTRHGITRGETIYFFDPSGNRNEVFAGGYIHYPDKPIITWTSDDLGRAIFYHDRKLNENFLGVFT
;
A
#
# COMPACT_ATOMS: atom_id res chain seq x y z
N MET A 1 1.97 -1.86 -7.00
CA MET A 1 3.15 -1.35 -6.26
C MET A 1 4.40 -2.07 -6.75
N ALA A 2 5.53 -1.37 -6.84
CA ALA A 2 6.83 -2.02 -7.08
C ALA A 2 7.76 -1.79 -5.88
N LEU A 3 8.42 -2.87 -5.45
CA LEU A 3 9.33 -2.91 -4.32
C LEU A 3 10.74 -3.27 -4.77
N ARG A 4 11.72 -2.56 -4.22
CA ARG A 4 13.13 -2.93 -4.31
C ARG A 4 13.46 -3.92 -3.20
N VAL A 5 14.18 -4.97 -3.55
CA VAL A 5 14.66 -5.99 -2.63
C VAL A 5 16.16 -6.20 -2.82
N LEU A 6 16.87 -6.57 -1.75
CA LEU A 6 18.34 -6.74 -1.77
C LEU A 6 18.76 -8.05 -2.43
N ASP A 7 17.93 -9.09 -2.31
CA ASP A 7 18.12 -10.40 -2.92
C ASP A 7 16.76 -10.91 -3.39
N LEU A 8 16.64 -11.15 -4.69
CA LEU A 8 15.36 -11.42 -5.34
C LEU A 8 14.75 -12.76 -4.91
N GLU A 9 15.51 -13.84 -4.91
CA GLU A 9 14.93 -15.17 -4.65
C GLU A 9 14.47 -15.38 -3.19
N PRO A 10 15.21 -14.97 -2.16
CA PRO A 10 14.70 -14.94 -0.80
C PRO A 10 13.45 -14.07 -0.63
N ALA A 11 13.41 -12.90 -1.32
CA ALA A 11 12.23 -12.05 -1.30
C ALA A 11 11.03 -12.73 -1.97
N VAL A 12 11.19 -13.29 -3.18
CA VAL A 12 10.12 -14.05 -3.86
C VAL A 12 9.60 -15.17 -2.95
N LYS A 13 10.49 -15.93 -2.32
CA LYS A 13 10.09 -16.99 -1.38
C LYS A 13 9.31 -16.45 -0.18
N HIS A 14 9.68 -15.26 0.35
CA HIS A 14 8.93 -14.61 1.42
C HIS A 14 7.52 -14.24 0.95
N TYR A 15 7.40 -13.56 -0.18
CA TYR A 15 6.09 -13.12 -0.69
C TYR A 15 5.20 -14.29 -1.13
N THR A 16 5.77 -15.41 -1.60
CA THR A 16 4.98 -16.59 -2.03
C THR A 16 4.70 -17.60 -0.91
N ASP A 17 5.69 -17.96 -0.07
CA ASP A 17 5.56 -19.03 0.91
C ASP A 17 5.13 -18.56 2.31
N VAL A 18 5.36 -17.27 2.63
CA VAL A 18 4.97 -16.67 3.92
C VAL A 18 3.71 -15.85 3.74
N LEU A 19 3.76 -14.82 2.89
CA LEU A 19 2.58 -13.97 2.63
C LEU A 19 1.53 -14.73 1.81
N GLY A 20 1.94 -15.50 0.81
CA GLY A 20 1.03 -16.34 0.02
C GLY A 20 0.58 -15.72 -1.29
N LEU A 21 1.36 -14.79 -1.85
CA LEU A 21 1.12 -14.26 -3.19
C LEU A 21 1.43 -15.29 -4.26
N LEU A 22 0.80 -15.15 -5.40
CA LEU A 22 0.98 -16.00 -6.58
C LEU A 22 1.95 -15.31 -7.56
N GLU A 23 3.01 -16.01 -7.97
CA GLU A 23 3.87 -15.56 -9.05
C GLU A 23 3.15 -15.72 -10.39
N THR A 24 3.06 -14.63 -11.16
CA THR A 24 2.37 -14.59 -12.46
C THR A 24 3.34 -14.47 -13.63
N GLY A 25 4.59 -14.10 -13.39
CA GLY A 25 5.61 -14.03 -14.43
C GLY A 25 6.90 -13.38 -13.98
N ARG A 26 7.90 -13.51 -14.86
CA ARG A 26 9.21 -12.84 -14.76
C ARG A 26 9.56 -12.22 -16.10
N ASP A 27 10.15 -11.04 -16.10
CA ASP A 27 10.58 -10.41 -17.33
C ASP A 27 12.11 -10.52 -17.56
N LYS A 28 12.54 -10.01 -18.71
CA LYS A 28 13.95 -10.03 -19.11
C LYS A 28 14.85 -9.10 -18.29
N GLN A 29 14.27 -8.16 -17.56
CA GLN A 29 14.95 -7.26 -16.63
C GLN A 29 15.14 -7.88 -15.24
N GLY A 30 14.65 -9.12 -15.04
CA GLY A 30 14.74 -9.84 -13.78
C GLY A 30 13.67 -9.44 -12.76
N ARG A 31 12.64 -8.68 -13.15
CA ARG A 31 11.53 -8.35 -12.27
C ARG A 31 10.58 -9.54 -12.14
N VAL A 32 10.05 -9.74 -10.93
CA VAL A 32 9.07 -10.79 -10.61
C VAL A 32 7.72 -10.15 -10.32
N TYR A 33 6.69 -10.67 -10.93
CA TYR A 33 5.31 -10.16 -10.87
C TYR A 33 4.46 -11.07 -10.00
N LEU A 34 3.81 -10.49 -8.99
CA LEU A 34 3.04 -11.21 -7.99
C LEU A 34 1.63 -10.62 -7.85
N LYS A 35 0.68 -11.44 -7.44
CA LYS A 35 -0.68 -11.01 -7.09
C LYS A 35 -1.21 -11.78 -5.88
N ALA A 36 -2.18 -11.20 -5.18
CA ALA A 36 -2.96 -11.91 -4.19
C ALA A 36 -4.00 -12.83 -4.88
N TRP A 37 -4.55 -13.79 -4.13
CA TRP A 37 -5.33 -14.87 -4.76
C TRP A 37 -6.63 -14.37 -5.43
N ASP A 38 -7.33 -13.36 -4.87
CA ASP A 38 -8.62 -12.88 -5.37
C ASP A 38 -8.49 -11.70 -6.36
N GLU A 39 -7.30 -11.31 -6.71
CA GLU A 39 -7.07 -10.27 -7.71
C GLU A 39 -7.18 -10.85 -9.12
N HIS A 40 -7.88 -10.15 -10.02
CA HIS A 40 -8.05 -10.56 -11.42
C HIS A 40 -6.97 -10.05 -12.37
N ASP A 41 -6.35 -8.90 -12.04
CA ASP A 41 -5.26 -8.32 -12.84
C ASP A 41 -4.01 -9.22 -12.79
N HIS A 42 -3.17 -9.13 -13.81
CA HIS A 42 -1.95 -9.93 -13.92
C HIS A 42 -1.08 -9.82 -12.65
N HIS A 43 -0.95 -8.64 -12.08
CA HIS A 43 -0.17 -8.43 -10.85
C HIS A 43 -0.60 -7.17 -10.10
N SER A 44 -0.39 -7.16 -8.81
CA SER A 44 -0.48 -5.98 -7.92
C SER A 44 0.87 -5.61 -7.30
N VAL A 45 1.79 -6.57 -7.22
CA VAL A 45 3.15 -6.37 -6.67
C VAL A 45 4.20 -6.75 -7.71
N VAL A 46 5.23 -5.92 -7.80
CA VAL A 46 6.43 -6.19 -8.61
C VAL A 46 7.65 -6.15 -7.70
N LEU A 47 8.49 -7.17 -7.76
CA LEU A 47 9.77 -7.20 -7.06
C LEU A 47 10.91 -6.97 -8.04
N ARG A 48 11.86 -6.13 -7.66
CA ARG A 48 13.08 -5.85 -8.40
C ARG A 48 14.28 -5.83 -7.45
N GLU A 49 15.35 -6.54 -7.84
CA GLU A 49 16.61 -6.49 -7.10
C GLU A 49 17.28 -5.11 -7.23
N ALA A 50 17.82 -4.60 -6.13
CA ALA A 50 18.51 -3.31 -6.06
C ALA A 50 19.47 -3.26 -4.85
N ASP A 51 20.38 -2.29 -4.85
CA ASP A 51 21.35 -2.09 -3.76
C ASP A 51 20.73 -1.57 -2.45
N ALA A 52 19.49 -1.08 -2.52
CA ALA A 52 18.73 -0.60 -1.35
C ALA A 52 17.26 -1.03 -1.44
N ALA A 53 16.71 -1.51 -0.33
CA ALA A 53 15.30 -1.82 -0.19
C ALA A 53 14.42 -0.56 -0.28
N GLY A 54 13.11 -0.72 -0.48
CA GLY A 54 12.17 0.38 -0.52
C GLY A 54 11.11 0.25 -1.61
N MET A 55 10.38 1.32 -1.84
CA MET A 55 9.36 1.41 -2.89
C MET A 55 9.91 2.11 -4.13
N ASP A 56 9.72 1.50 -5.30
CA ASP A 56 10.00 2.18 -6.59
C ASP A 56 8.84 3.10 -6.96
N TYR A 57 7.60 2.60 -6.89
CA TYR A 57 6.40 3.40 -7.16
C TYR A 57 5.13 2.73 -6.59
N MET A 58 4.10 3.54 -6.40
CA MET A 58 2.72 3.10 -6.20
C MET A 58 1.90 3.40 -7.45
N GLY A 59 1.16 2.40 -7.96
CA GLY A 59 0.33 2.54 -9.17
C GLY A 59 -1.15 2.66 -8.82
N TRP A 60 -1.85 3.55 -9.54
CA TRP A 60 -3.28 3.81 -9.42
C TRP A 60 -3.97 3.49 -10.74
N ARG A 61 -4.98 2.64 -10.68
CA ARG A 61 -5.75 2.30 -11.86
C ARG A 61 -6.89 3.28 -12.06
N VAL A 62 -7.02 3.80 -13.28
CA VAL A 62 -8.15 4.61 -13.72
C VAL A 62 -9.08 3.80 -14.63
N ASP A 63 -10.30 4.28 -14.85
CA ASP A 63 -11.36 3.56 -15.55
C ASP A 63 -11.16 3.49 -17.08
N SER A 64 -10.45 4.44 -17.66
CA SER A 64 -10.27 4.52 -19.11
C SER A 64 -8.98 5.21 -19.55
N ILE A 65 -8.56 4.98 -20.79
CA ILE A 65 -7.45 5.70 -21.44
C ILE A 65 -7.72 7.21 -21.48
N GLN A 66 -8.99 7.62 -21.65
CA GLN A 66 -9.33 9.04 -21.66
C GLN A 66 -9.11 9.65 -20.28
N THR A 67 -9.57 9.01 -19.22
CA THR A 67 -9.34 9.45 -17.84
C THR A 67 -7.84 9.50 -17.51
N LEU A 68 -7.05 8.52 -17.98
CA LEU A 68 -5.60 8.53 -17.83
C LEU A 68 -4.98 9.80 -18.44
N LYS A 69 -5.35 10.15 -19.66
CA LYS A 69 -4.86 11.36 -20.35
C LYS A 69 -5.30 12.65 -19.66
N ASP A 70 -6.55 12.72 -19.22
CA ASP A 70 -7.10 13.90 -18.57
C ASP A 70 -6.45 14.14 -17.20
N LEU A 71 -6.26 13.07 -16.40
CA LEU A 71 -5.58 13.17 -15.11
C LEU A 71 -4.08 13.47 -15.28
N SER A 72 -3.41 12.85 -16.25
CA SER A 72 -2.00 13.13 -16.52
C SER A 72 -1.78 14.62 -16.83
N LYS A 73 -2.63 15.20 -17.67
CA LYS A 73 -2.61 16.64 -17.97
C LYS A 73 -2.85 17.49 -16.71
N LYS A 74 -3.84 17.13 -15.88
CA LYS A 74 -4.11 17.86 -14.63
C LYS A 74 -2.93 17.80 -13.65
N VAL A 75 -2.27 16.66 -13.55
CA VAL A 75 -1.07 16.47 -12.71
C VAL A 75 0.06 17.40 -13.21
N GLU A 76 0.35 17.41 -14.52
CA GLU A 76 1.37 18.30 -15.11
C GLU A 76 1.06 19.78 -14.88
N GLU A 77 -0.19 20.19 -15.08
CA GLU A 77 -0.64 21.58 -14.95
C GLU A 77 -0.75 22.04 -13.49
N SER A 78 -0.84 21.14 -12.53
CA SER A 78 -1.03 21.45 -11.11
C SER A 78 0.16 22.15 -10.45
N GLY A 79 1.38 21.91 -10.96
CA GLY A 79 2.62 22.32 -10.31
C GLY A 79 2.93 21.61 -9.00
N LEU A 80 2.15 20.56 -8.65
CA LEU A 80 2.29 19.75 -7.41
C LEU A 80 3.03 18.43 -7.65
N ALA A 81 3.53 18.21 -8.87
CA ALA A 81 4.28 17.01 -9.24
C ALA A 81 5.49 17.38 -10.10
N THR A 82 6.53 16.55 -10.03
CA THR A 82 7.76 16.67 -10.83
C THR A 82 8.03 15.36 -11.58
N ASP A 83 9.05 15.35 -12.43
CA ASP A 83 9.53 14.17 -13.17
C ASP A 83 8.42 13.44 -13.94
N CYS A 84 7.47 14.21 -14.47
CA CYS A 84 6.36 13.68 -15.24
C CYS A 84 6.84 13.05 -16.54
N CYS A 85 6.48 11.78 -16.77
CA CYS A 85 6.82 11.08 -18.00
C CYS A 85 5.84 9.96 -18.32
N TRP A 86 5.76 9.64 -19.63
CA TRP A 86 5.00 8.48 -20.11
C TRP A 86 5.90 7.26 -20.21
N ILE A 87 5.40 6.12 -19.70
CA ILE A 87 6.05 4.82 -19.79
C ILE A 87 5.29 4.01 -20.85
N PRO A 88 5.97 3.50 -21.90
CA PRO A 88 5.28 2.80 -22.99
C PRO A 88 4.62 1.49 -22.53
N ALA A 89 3.55 1.11 -23.23
CA ALA A 89 2.89 -0.18 -23.03
C ALA A 89 3.90 -1.35 -23.18
N GLY A 90 3.76 -2.37 -22.32
CA GLY A 90 4.63 -3.55 -22.33
C GLY A 90 6.01 -3.36 -21.71
N GLU A 91 6.32 -2.19 -21.16
CA GLU A 91 7.53 -2.01 -20.35
C GLU A 91 7.48 -2.89 -19.09
N HIS A 92 6.32 -2.97 -18.42
CA HIS A 92 5.99 -4.06 -17.50
C HIS A 92 5.12 -5.10 -18.20
N LEU A 93 5.26 -6.38 -17.79
CA LEU A 93 4.44 -7.45 -18.34
C LEU A 93 2.96 -7.14 -18.20
N GLU A 94 2.19 -7.41 -19.26
CA GLU A 94 0.73 -7.39 -19.27
C GLU A 94 0.13 -6.04 -18.82
N THR A 95 0.88 -4.93 -19.01
CA THR A 95 0.47 -3.58 -18.60
C THR A 95 0.52 -2.63 -19.78
N GLY A 96 -0.54 -1.83 -19.93
CA GLY A 96 -0.65 -0.77 -20.92
C GLY A 96 0.31 0.41 -20.64
N GLU A 97 0.07 1.50 -21.33
CA GLU A 97 0.77 2.76 -21.13
C GLU A 97 0.51 3.31 -19.73
N ARG A 98 1.52 3.92 -19.10
CA ARG A 98 1.46 4.49 -17.76
C ARG A 98 1.99 5.91 -17.75
N PHE A 99 1.39 6.74 -16.93
CA PHE A 99 1.90 8.07 -16.64
C PHE A 99 2.56 8.07 -15.26
N ARG A 100 3.83 8.42 -15.19
CA ARG A 100 4.64 8.46 -13.97
C ARG A 100 4.92 9.90 -13.56
N PHE A 101 4.91 10.16 -12.26
CA PHE A 101 5.26 11.47 -11.67
C PHE A 101 5.79 11.29 -10.24
N THR A 102 6.51 12.29 -9.76
CA THR A 102 7.01 12.38 -8.38
C THR A 102 6.18 13.39 -7.60
N THR A 103 5.69 12.99 -6.42
CA THR A 103 4.92 13.85 -5.51
C THR A 103 5.80 14.85 -4.78
N THR A 104 5.20 15.85 -4.12
CA THR A 104 5.92 16.83 -3.28
C THR A 104 6.68 16.18 -2.11
N THR A 105 6.21 15.01 -1.64
CA THR A 105 6.89 14.19 -0.63
C THR A 105 7.99 13.28 -1.20
N GLY A 106 8.29 13.37 -2.50
CA GLY A 106 9.37 12.63 -3.15
C GLY A 106 9.05 11.19 -3.55
N HIS A 107 7.79 10.77 -3.48
CA HIS A 107 7.38 9.42 -3.88
C HIS A 107 6.98 9.38 -5.35
N THR A 108 7.39 8.32 -6.03
CA THR A 108 6.97 8.05 -7.41
C THR A 108 5.60 7.40 -7.42
N MET A 109 4.69 7.96 -8.22
CA MET A 109 3.35 7.44 -8.48
C MET A 109 3.18 7.14 -9.97
N GLU A 110 2.29 6.19 -10.28
CA GLU A 110 1.90 5.88 -11.65
C GLU A 110 0.38 5.84 -11.79
N LEU A 111 -0.13 6.39 -12.89
CA LEU A 111 -1.49 6.18 -13.35
C LEU A 111 -1.49 5.20 -14.52
N LEU A 112 -2.44 4.27 -14.55
CA LEU A 112 -2.61 3.31 -15.63
C LEU A 112 -4.11 3.02 -15.85
N ALA A 113 -4.48 2.75 -17.10
CA ALA A 113 -5.84 2.34 -17.43
C ALA A 113 -5.95 0.82 -17.73
N GLU A 114 -4.92 0.26 -18.33
CA GLU A 114 -4.95 -1.10 -18.86
C GLU A 114 -3.96 -2.02 -18.16
N LYS A 115 -4.47 -3.16 -17.72
CA LYS A 115 -3.70 -4.30 -17.25
C LYS A 115 -4.47 -5.56 -17.63
N ASN A 116 -3.77 -6.53 -18.23
CA ASN A 116 -4.40 -7.79 -18.60
C ASN A 116 -4.88 -8.56 -17.37
N LYS A 117 -6.01 -9.23 -17.53
CA LYS A 117 -6.64 -10.04 -16.49
C LYS A 117 -6.27 -11.50 -16.68
N VAL A 118 -5.83 -12.14 -15.60
CA VAL A 118 -5.51 -13.58 -15.55
C VAL A 118 -6.48 -14.37 -14.68
N GLY A 119 -7.42 -13.65 -14.00
CA GLY A 119 -8.40 -14.27 -13.10
C GLY A 119 -7.84 -14.54 -11.71
N ASN A 120 -8.68 -15.02 -10.80
CA ASN A 120 -8.39 -15.30 -9.38
C ASN A 120 -8.31 -16.80 -9.05
N CYS A 121 -8.03 -17.65 -10.04
CA CYS A 121 -7.95 -19.11 -9.91
C CYS A 121 -9.30 -19.81 -9.63
N LEU A 122 -10.41 -19.07 -9.64
CA LEU A 122 -11.76 -19.60 -9.52
C LEU A 122 -12.52 -19.50 -10.83
N PRO A 123 -13.45 -20.43 -11.12
CA PRO A 123 -14.33 -20.30 -12.28
C PRO A 123 -15.27 -19.12 -12.12
N LEU A 124 -15.62 -18.45 -13.22
CA LEU A 124 -16.60 -17.35 -13.20
C LEU A 124 -18.06 -17.81 -13.05
N VAL A 125 -18.30 -19.12 -13.20
CA VAL A 125 -19.63 -19.72 -13.07
C VAL A 125 -19.62 -20.71 -11.92
N ASN A 126 -20.48 -20.49 -10.93
CA ASN A 126 -20.60 -21.30 -9.72
C ASN A 126 -19.24 -21.52 -8.97
N PRO A 127 -18.51 -20.43 -8.67
CA PRO A 127 -17.23 -20.57 -7.98
C PRO A 127 -17.41 -21.05 -6.55
N ASP A 128 -16.39 -21.74 -6.04
CA ASP A 128 -16.20 -21.93 -4.60
C ASP A 128 -15.79 -20.60 -3.94
N PRO A 129 -15.97 -20.44 -2.62
CA PRO A 129 -15.66 -19.17 -1.93
C PRO A 129 -14.16 -18.87 -1.83
N TRP A 130 -13.28 -19.86 -1.99
CA TRP A 130 -11.81 -19.73 -2.02
C TRP A 130 -11.19 -20.90 -2.78
N PRO A 131 -9.95 -20.77 -3.32
CA PRO A 131 -9.24 -21.85 -4.00
C PRO A 131 -8.63 -22.84 -2.99
N ASP A 132 -8.50 -24.11 -3.39
CA ASP A 132 -8.01 -25.22 -2.52
C ASP A 132 -6.57 -25.05 -2.03
N ASP A 133 -5.69 -24.42 -2.81
CA ASP A 133 -4.24 -24.43 -2.61
C ASP A 133 -3.66 -23.12 -2.04
N LEU A 134 -4.40 -22.41 -1.17
CA LEU A 134 -3.88 -21.19 -0.54
C LEU A 134 -2.66 -21.49 0.33
N LYS A 135 -1.56 -20.78 0.07
CA LYS A 135 -0.31 -20.88 0.83
C LYS A 135 -0.16 -19.71 1.81
N GLY A 136 0.72 -19.90 2.79
CA GLY A 136 1.09 -18.85 3.72
C GLY A 136 -0.10 -18.22 4.45
N MET A 137 -0.13 -16.88 4.50
CA MET A 137 -1.21 -16.10 5.08
C MET A 137 -2.43 -16.02 4.15
N GLY A 138 -2.21 -16.03 2.83
CA GLY A 138 -3.24 -16.07 1.81
C GLY A 138 -4.11 -14.81 1.70
N PRO A 139 -3.55 -13.59 1.61
CA PRO A 139 -4.34 -12.38 1.50
C PRO A 139 -5.15 -12.37 0.21
N SER A 140 -6.37 -11.80 0.28
CA SER A 140 -7.23 -11.70 -0.89
C SER A 140 -6.80 -10.60 -1.87
N ARG A 141 -6.18 -9.52 -1.40
CA ARG A 141 -5.66 -8.44 -2.25
C ARG A 141 -4.57 -7.61 -1.57
N PHE A 142 -3.77 -6.90 -2.36
CA PHE A 142 -3.01 -5.74 -1.91
C PHE A 142 -3.99 -4.66 -1.43
N ASP A 143 -3.73 -4.03 -0.28
CA ASP A 143 -4.70 -3.10 0.28
C ASP A 143 -4.24 -1.64 0.25
N HIS A 144 -3.14 -1.30 0.90
CA HIS A 144 -2.66 0.08 1.00
C HIS A 144 -1.15 0.15 1.23
N CYS A 145 -0.63 1.37 1.25
CA CYS A 145 0.72 1.66 1.73
C CYS A 145 0.73 2.89 2.65
N LEU A 146 1.77 2.97 3.50
CA LEU A 146 2.07 4.14 4.30
C LEU A 146 3.46 4.68 3.94
N LEU A 147 3.53 5.99 3.79
CA LEU A 147 4.68 6.73 3.28
C LEU A 147 5.06 7.87 4.22
N TYR A 148 6.34 8.19 4.30
CA TYR A 148 6.87 9.31 5.09
C TYR A 148 7.36 10.42 4.18
N GLY A 149 7.00 11.67 4.49
CA GLY A 149 7.45 12.83 3.72
C GLY A 149 7.30 14.15 4.46
N ASP A 150 7.98 15.17 3.96
CA ASP A 150 8.07 16.48 4.60
C ASP A 150 6.92 17.43 4.21
N ASP A 151 6.37 17.31 3.01
CA ASP A 151 5.32 18.18 2.50
C ASP A 151 3.96 17.48 2.38
N LEU A 152 3.28 17.33 3.54
CA LEU A 152 1.93 16.77 3.56
C LEU A 152 0.89 17.68 2.90
N ASP A 153 1.06 18.98 2.98
CA ASP A 153 0.05 19.91 2.45
C ASP A 153 0.03 19.89 0.93
N GLY A 154 1.21 19.80 0.30
CA GLY A 154 1.33 19.62 -1.14
C GLY A 154 0.76 18.28 -1.60
N VAL A 155 1.07 17.19 -0.90
CA VAL A 155 0.54 15.87 -1.27
C VAL A 155 -0.97 15.77 -1.06
N VAL A 156 -1.52 16.39 0.00
CA VAL A 156 -2.97 16.44 0.22
C VAL A 156 -3.66 17.16 -0.95
N LYS A 157 -3.18 18.32 -1.36
CA LYS A 157 -3.73 19.05 -2.52
C LYS A 157 -3.66 18.21 -3.79
N LEU A 158 -2.52 17.58 -4.07
CA LEU A 158 -2.37 16.73 -5.26
C LEU A 158 -3.40 15.60 -5.27
N PHE A 159 -3.55 14.89 -4.15
CA PHE A 159 -4.45 13.75 -4.09
C PHE A 159 -5.92 14.16 -4.07
N THR A 160 -6.30 15.23 -3.37
CA THR A 160 -7.72 15.62 -3.25
C THR A 160 -8.20 16.48 -4.41
N GLU A 161 -7.44 17.51 -4.81
CA GLU A 161 -7.90 18.48 -5.81
C GLU A 161 -7.63 18.01 -7.25
N VAL A 162 -6.57 17.19 -7.47
CA VAL A 162 -6.16 16.76 -8.80
C VAL A 162 -6.59 15.31 -9.09
N LEU A 163 -6.30 14.38 -8.16
CA LEU A 163 -6.55 12.96 -8.34
C LEU A 163 -7.92 12.48 -7.85
N GLY A 164 -8.64 13.31 -7.07
CA GLY A 164 -10.01 13.02 -6.63
C GLY A 164 -10.11 12.02 -5.46
N PHE A 165 -9.10 11.97 -4.60
CA PHE A 165 -9.17 11.20 -3.35
C PHE A 165 -9.91 11.97 -2.25
N ASP A 166 -10.53 11.25 -1.34
CA ASP A 166 -11.10 11.80 -0.12
C ASP A 166 -10.11 11.68 1.06
N ILE A 167 -10.12 12.67 1.96
CA ILE A 167 -9.50 12.53 3.27
C ILE A 167 -10.49 11.78 4.17
N THR A 168 -10.13 10.60 4.62
CA THR A 168 -10.96 9.79 5.51
C THR A 168 -10.67 10.05 6.97
N GLU A 169 -9.38 10.11 7.31
CA GLU A 169 -8.89 10.42 8.65
C GLU A 169 -7.63 11.31 8.58
N GLN A 170 -7.39 12.03 9.65
CA GLN A 170 -6.15 12.81 9.82
C GLN A 170 -5.72 12.83 11.28
N VAL A 171 -4.45 13.07 11.52
CA VAL A 171 -3.93 13.47 12.82
C VAL A 171 -3.41 14.89 12.71
N VAL A 172 -3.78 15.74 13.66
CA VAL A 172 -3.37 17.15 13.73
C VAL A 172 -2.65 17.43 15.04
N ALA A 173 -1.88 18.51 15.10
CA ALA A 173 -1.28 18.96 16.34
C ALA A 173 -2.37 19.45 17.32
N GLU A 174 -2.24 19.16 18.62
CA GLU A 174 -3.21 19.53 19.65
C GLU A 174 -3.41 21.04 19.75
N ASP A 175 -2.34 21.81 19.64
CA ASP A 175 -2.30 23.27 19.74
C ASP A 175 -2.52 23.98 18.40
N ASN A 176 -2.52 23.25 17.29
CA ASN A 176 -2.73 23.81 15.95
C ASN A 176 -3.38 22.79 15.02
N HIS A 177 -4.71 22.79 14.96
CA HIS A 177 -5.47 21.85 14.13
C HIS A 177 -5.30 22.04 12.62
N ASP A 178 -4.69 23.12 12.17
CA ASP A 178 -4.30 23.30 10.77
C ASP A 178 -2.99 22.59 10.40
N PHE A 179 -2.21 22.18 11.42
CA PHE A 179 -0.96 21.45 11.21
C PHE A 179 -1.20 19.94 11.20
N ARG A 180 -1.19 19.34 10.01
CA ARG A 180 -1.33 17.88 9.84
C ARG A 180 -0.03 17.15 10.14
N ILE A 181 -0.14 16.14 11.00
CA ILE A 181 0.91 15.17 11.32
C ILE A 181 0.80 13.94 10.41
N SER A 182 -0.43 13.49 10.15
CA SER A 182 -0.68 12.43 9.20
C SER A 182 -2.02 12.61 8.49
N VAL A 183 -2.15 11.97 7.31
CA VAL A 183 -3.37 11.96 6.51
C VAL A 183 -3.58 10.58 5.90
N PHE A 184 -4.84 10.14 5.89
CA PHE A 184 -5.31 8.88 5.32
C PHE A 184 -6.24 9.22 4.16
N LEU A 185 -5.87 8.76 2.97
CA LEU A 185 -6.49 9.14 1.70
C LEU A 185 -7.10 7.91 1.03
N SER A 186 -8.33 8.03 0.54
CA SER A 186 -9.05 6.95 -0.14
C SER A 186 -9.62 7.41 -1.47
N CYS A 187 -9.50 6.56 -2.49
CA CYS A 187 -10.25 6.64 -3.74
C CYS A 187 -11.24 5.47 -3.90
N SER A 188 -11.52 4.78 -2.81
CA SER A 188 -12.36 3.58 -2.76
C SER A 188 -13.30 3.62 -1.55
N THR A 189 -13.88 2.49 -1.19
CA THR A 189 -14.71 2.35 0.02
C THR A 189 -13.91 1.91 1.26
N LYS A 190 -12.59 1.86 1.17
CA LYS A 190 -11.71 1.51 2.28
C LYS A 190 -11.44 2.71 3.20
N PRO A 191 -11.00 2.48 4.44
CA PRO A 191 -10.52 3.56 5.30
C PRO A 191 -9.39 4.38 4.69
N HIS A 192 -8.52 3.75 3.90
CA HIS A 192 -7.52 4.43 3.08
C HIS A 192 -6.93 3.48 2.02
N ASP A 193 -6.43 4.06 0.95
CA ASP A 193 -5.63 3.41 -0.09
C ASP A 193 -4.16 3.80 0.04
N VAL A 194 -3.89 4.98 0.58
CA VAL A 194 -2.55 5.46 0.93
C VAL A 194 -2.62 6.36 2.17
N ALA A 195 -1.61 6.28 3.02
CA ALA A 195 -1.44 7.22 4.12
C ALA A 195 -0.05 7.87 4.07
N PHE A 196 0.01 9.12 4.53
CA PHE A 196 1.26 9.87 4.66
C PHE A 196 1.43 10.35 6.09
N ILE A 197 2.65 10.23 6.61
CA ILE A 197 3.04 10.81 7.90
C ILE A 197 4.13 11.85 7.65
N ARG A 198 4.00 13.01 8.29
CA ARG A 198 4.99 14.08 8.22
C ARG A 198 6.27 13.67 8.94
N GLN A 199 7.36 13.62 8.18
CA GLN A 199 8.72 13.34 8.66
C GLN A 199 9.70 14.23 7.88
N PRO A 200 10.85 14.64 8.47
CA PRO A 200 11.82 15.53 7.82
C PRO A 200 12.66 14.78 6.76
N MET A 201 12.01 14.05 5.86
CA MET A 201 12.64 13.26 4.81
C MET A 201 11.73 13.18 3.57
N LYS A 202 12.28 12.72 2.46
CA LYS A 202 11.55 12.52 1.20
C LYS A 202 11.67 11.08 0.72
N GLY A 203 10.58 10.58 0.13
CA GLY A 203 10.56 9.30 -0.57
C GLY A 203 10.70 8.07 0.32
N ALA A 204 10.50 8.18 1.63
CA ALA A 204 10.66 7.06 2.55
C ALA A 204 9.39 6.19 2.60
N PHE A 205 9.60 4.89 2.53
CA PHE A 205 8.56 3.87 2.52
C PHE A 205 8.45 3.20 3.89
N HIS A 206 7.26 3.22 4.50
CA HIS A 206 7.04 2.61 5.80
C HIS A 206 6.54 1.17 5.69
N HIS A 207 5.44 0.92 4.96
CA HIS A 207 4.95 -0.44 4.76
C HIS A 207 4.02 -0.58 3.55
N ALA A 208 3.92 -1.85 3.10
CA ALA A 208 2.87 -2.35 2.21
C ALA A 208 1.92 -3.25 3.00
N SER A 209 0.61 -3.09 2.81
CA SER A 209 -0.42 -3.83 3.53
C SER A 209 -1.24 -4.72 2.60
N PHE A 210 -1.62 -5.89 3.13
CA PHE A 210 -2.40 -6.90 2.44
C PHE A 210 -3.59 -7.32 3.31
N ILE A 211 -4.77 -7.44 2.72
CA ILE A 211 -6.00 -7.72 3.48
C ILE A 211 -6.21 -9.20 3.73
N LEU A 212 -6.56 -9.51 4.96
CA LEU A 212 -7.10 -10.80 5.42
C LEU A 212 -8.58 -10.63 5.78
N ASP A 213 -9.31 -11.73 5.86
CA ASP A 213 -10.76 -11.69 6.02
C ASP A 213 -11.21 -11.24 7.41
N ASN A 214 -10.47 -11.62 8.46
CA ASN A 214 -10.88 -11.39 9.84
C ASN A 214 -9.73 -11.47 10.84
N TRP A 215 -10.02 -11.12 12.10
CA TRP A 215 -9.06 -11.17 13.22
C TRP A 215 -8.43 -12.56 13.43
N GLY A 216 -9.18 -13.63 13.23
CA GLY A 216 -8.65 -15.00 13.37
C GLY A 216 -7.52 -15.28 12.38
N GLU A 217 -7.63 -14.76 11.16
CA GLU A 217 -6.57 -14.89 10.15
C GLU A 217 -5.33 -14.01 10.48
N VAL A 218 -5.51 -12.85 11.11
CA VAL A 218 -4.38 -12.05 11.63
C VAL A 218 -3.65 -12.79 12.75
N LEU A 219 -4.37 -13.47 13.65
CA LEU A 219 -3.75 -14.32 14.68
C LEU A 219 -3.03 -15.53 14.07
N ARG A 220 -3.63 -16.17 13.07
CA ARG A 220 -2.98 -17.23 12.30
C ARG A 220 -1.71 -16.75 11.59
N ALA A 221 -1.70 -15.50 11.09
CA ALA A 221 -0.50 -14.90 10.50
C ALA A 221 0.65 -14.81 11.51
N ALA A 222 0.38 -14.51 12.78
CA ALA A 222 1.40 -14.53 13.84
C ALA A 222 2.04 -15.92 14.02
N ASP A 223 1.23 -16.99 13.96
CA ASP A 223 1.74 -18.36 14.00
C ASP A 223 2.61 -18.70 12.78
N ILE A 224 2.23 -18.23 11.59
CA ILE A 224 3.01 -18.42 10.37
C ILE A 224 4.35 -17.67 10.46
N ILE A 225 4.37 -16.41 10.93
CA ILE A 225 5.56 -15.61 11.17
C ILE A 225 6.52 -16.36 12.08
N SER A 226 6.04 -16.85 13.22
CA SER A 226 6.82 -17.63 14.17
C SER A 226 7.36 -18.93 13.56
N LYS A 227 6.49 -19.72 12.94
CA LYS A 227 6.84 -21.02 12.30
C LYS A 227 7.88 -20.85 11.19
N LYS A 228 7.77 -19.78 10.41
CA LYS A 228 8.67 -19.50 9.28
C LYS A 228 9.90 -18.69 9.70
N LYS A 229 10.03 -18.32 11.00
CA LYS A 229 11.12 -17.51 11.56
C LYS A 229 11.30 -16.16 10.86
N VAL A 230 10.19 -15.54 10.49
CA VAL A 230 10.17 -14.19 9.92
C VAL A 230 10.38 -13.17 11.02
N SER A 231 11.03 -12.06 10.72
CA SER A 231 11.25 -10.97 11.67
C SER A 231 9.92 -10.25 11.95
N LEU A 232 9.38 -10.48 13.15
CA LEU A 232 8.21 -9.75 13.64
C LEU A 232 8.63 -8.35 14.07
N ASP A 233 7.88 -7.34 13.65
CA ASP A 233 8.04 -5.96 14.11
C ASP A 233 7.07 -5.64 15.25
N LEU A 234 5.76 -5.78 15.02
CA LEU A 234 4.73 -5.43 15.99
C LEU A 234 3.41 -6.16 15.74
N GLY A 235 2.71 -6.46 16.82
CA GLY A 235 1.38 -7.07 16.79
C GLY A 235 1.38 -8.57 17.14
N PRO A 236 0.21 -9.22 17.06
CA PRO A 236 -1.10 -8.71 16.61
C PRO A 236 -1.67 -7.61 17.50
N THR A 237 -2.24 -6.56 16.90
CA THR A 237 -2.80 -5.43 17.63
C THR A 237 -3.96 -4.79 16.85
N ARG A 238 -4.57 -3.74 17.41
CA ARG A 238 -5.64 -2.97 16.77
C ARG A 238 -5.27 -1.50 16.69
N HIS A 239 -5.61 -0.88 15.58
CA HIS A 239 -5.60 0.57 15.43
C HIS A 239 -6.90 1.20 15.95
N GLY A 240 -6.82 2.37 16.57
CA GLY A 240 -7.96 3.26 16.75
C GLY A 240 -8.33 3.93 15.44
N ILE A 241 -7.31 4.47 14.77
CA ILE A 241 -7.39 4.96 13.39
C ILE A 241 -7.73 3.78 12.45
N THR A 242 -8.52 4.00 11.42
CA THR A 242 -9.02 2.96 10.50
C THR A 242 -9.79 1.80 11.14
N ARG A 243 -9.69 1.58 12.45
CA ARG A 243 -10.24 0.44 13.21
C ARG A 243 -9.67 -0.92 12.77
N GLY A 244 -8.52 -0.91 12.11
CA GLY A 244 -7.89 -2.11 11.59
C GLY A 244 -7.32 -3.03 12.65
N GLU A 245 -7.29 -4.31 12.37
CA GLU A 245 -6.68 -5.39 13.14
C GLU A 245 -5.43 -5.83 12.36
N THR A 246 -4.26 -5.78 12.97
CA THR A 246 -3.01 -5.78 12.19
C THR A 246 -1.87 -6.54 12.86
N ILE A 247 -0.91 -6.97 12.04
CA ILE A 247 0.41 -7.44 12.43
C ILE A 247 1.44 -6.98 11.40
N TYR A 248 2.60 -6.52 11.87
CA TYR A 248 3.71 -6.02 11.06
C TYR A 248 4.93 -6.92 11.16
N PHE A 249 5.58 -7.15 10.02
CA PHE A 249 6.76 -8.00 9.90
C PHE A 249 7.63 -7.56 8.73
N PHE A 250 8.88 -8.01 8.70
CA PHE A 250 9.82 -7.60 7.66
C PHE A 250 10.03 -8.71 6.61
N ASP A 251 10.19 -8.30 5.35
CA ASP A 251 10.75 -9.15 4.34
C ASP A 251 12.27 -9.32 4.54
N PRO A 252 12.95 -10.25 3.83
CA PRO A 252 14.39 -10.46 3.98
C PRO A 252 15.26 -9.23 3.65
N SER A 253 14.72 -8.25 2.95
CA SER A 253 15.41 -7.01 2.56
C SER A 253 15.19 -5.86 3.56
N GLY A 254 14.29 -6.05 4.53
CA GLY A 254 13.92 -5.03 5.51
C GLY A 254 12.73 -4.16 5.13
N ASN A 255 12.05 -4.44 4.01
CA ASN A 255 10.76 -3.80 3.74
C ASN A 255 9.72 -4.31 4.73
N ARG A 256 8.99 -3.38 5.37
CA ARG A 256 7.91 -3.74 6.27
C ARG A 256 6.66 -4.14 5.48
N ASN A 257 6.12 -5.29 5.84
CA ASN A 257 4.83 -5.78 5.40
C ASN A 257 3.83 -5.70 6.55
N GLU A 258 2.59 -5.49 6.21
CA GLU A 258 1.45 -5.60 7.10
C GLU A 258 0.47 -6.61 6.52
N VAL A 259 -0.14 -7.43 7.37
CA VAL A 259 -1.43 -8.04 7.06
C VAL A 259 -2.46 -7.48 8.02
N PHE A 260 -3.62 -7.16 7.49
CA PHE A 260 -4.62 -6.38 8.18
C PHE A 260 -6.02 -6.92 7.88
N ALA A 261 -6.93 -6.77 8.83
CA ALA A 261 -8.33 -7.10 8.68
C ALA A 261 -9.22 -5.99 9.28
N GLY A 262 -10.51 -6.04 9.02
CA GLY A 262 -11.46 -5.07 9.58
C GLY A 262 -11.43 -3.73 8.86
N GLY A 263 -11.52 -2.66 9.63
CA GLY A 263 -11.73 -1.31 9.08
C GLY A 263 -13.20 -0.92 9.03
N TYR A 264 -13.47 0.30 8.58
CA TYR A 264 -14.82 0.78 8.31
C TYR A 264 -15.02 1.02 6.82
N ILE A 265 -16.25 1.12 6.39
CA ILE A 265 -16.58 1.52 5.02
C ILE A 265 -16.58 3.05 4.94
N HIS A 266 -15.83 3.58 3.98
CA HIS A 266 -15.82 5.00 3.62
C HIS A 266 -16.87 5.28 2.54
N TYR A 267 -17.54 6.42 2.70
CA TYR A 267 -18.43 7.03 1.70
C TYR A 267 -17.97 8.48 1.46
N PRO A 268 -18.09 9.05 0.26
CA PRO A 268 -17.60 10.39 -0.06
C PRO A 268 -18.19 11.52 0.82
N ASP A 269 -19.39 11.34 1.37
CA ASP A 269 -20.06 12.27 2.26
C ASP A 269 -19.79 12.03 3.75
N LYS A 270 -18.94 11.06 4.09
CA LYS A 270 -18.56 10.80 5.47
C LYS A 270 -17.65 11.90 6.00
N PRO A 271 -17.95 12.50 7.19
CA PRO A 271 -17.07 13.49 7.80
C PRO A 271 -15.67 12.93 8.07
N ILE A 272 -14.65 13.78 7.91
CA ILE A 272 -13.26 13.46 8.24
C ILE A 272 -13.15 13.15 9.73
N ILE A 273 -12.59 12.00 10.08
CA ILE A 273 -12.25 11.66 11.45
C ILE A 273 -10.93 12.33 11.80
N THR A 274 -10.92 13.12 12.86
CA THR A 274 -9.72 13.84 13.30
C THR A 274 -9.25 13.33 14.67
N TRP A 275 -7.97 12.97 14.73
CA TRP A 275 -7.23 12.66 15.94
C TRP A 275 -6.29 13.81 16.25
N THR A 276 -5.94 13.99 17.51
CA THR A 276 -4.93 14.97 17.93
C THR A 276 -3.63 14.28 18.36
N SER A 277 -2.54 15.04 18.41
CA SER A 277 -1.23 14.49 18.81
C SER A 277 -1.23 13.89 20.22
N ASP A 278 -2.08 14.38 21.12
CA ASP A 278 -2.16 13.89 22.50
C ASP A 278 -2.74 12.48 22.59
N ASP A 279 -3.58 12.09 21.62
CA ASP A 279 -4.20 10.77 21.53
C ASP A 279 -3.51 9.84 20.51
N LEU A 280 -2.34 10.23 19.99
CA LEU A 280 -1.64 9.49 18.94
C LEU A 280 -1.33 8.04 19.34
N GLY A 281 -1.00 7.80 20.60
CA GLY A 281 -0.79 6.44 21.14
C GLY A 281 -2.05 5.56 21.00
N ARG A 282 -3.23 6.10 21.32
CA ARG A 282 -4.52 5.41 21.17
C ARG A 282 -4.94 5.27 19.70
N ALA A 283 -4.62 6.26 18.88
CA ALA A 283 -4.92 6.23 17.47
C ALA A 283 -4.17 5.10 16.75
N ILE A 284 -2.87 4.96 17.01
CA ILE A 284 -2.04 3.97 16.33
C ILE A 284 -2.10 2.60 17.02
N PHE A 285 -1.98 2.54 18.37
CA PHE A 285 -1.97 1.28 19.14
C PHE A 285 -3.07 1.29 20.19
N TYR A 286 -4.28 0.92 19.78
CA TYR A 286 -5.47 1.05 20.62
C TYR A 286 -5.40 0.24 21.92
N HIS A 287 -4.78 -0.94 21.89
CA HIS A 287 -4.64 -1.79 23.07
C HIS A 287 -3.62 -1.24 24.06
N ASP A 288 -2.45 -0.82 23.57
CA ASP A 288 -1.33 -0.37 24.42
C ASP A 288 -1.44 1.10 24.81
N ARG A 289 -2.13 1.91 23.99
CA ARG A 289 -2.29 3.37 24.12
C ARG A 289 -0.96 4.14 24.22
N LYS A 290 0.10 3.56 23.61
CA LYS A 290 1.46 4.13 23.63
C LYS A 290 2.07 3.98 22.25
N LEU A 291 2.80 5.00 21.83
CA LEU A 291 3.62 4.91 20.64
C LEU A 291 4.80 3.96 20.85
N ASN A 292 5.16 3.26 19.78
CA ASN A 292 6.36 2.47 19.69
C ASN A 292 7.36 3.23 18.81
N GLU A 293 8.44 3.72 19.41
CA GLU A 293 9.45 4.53 18.71
C GLU A 293 10.15 3.73 17.60
N ASN A 294 10.39 2.43 17.80
CA ASN A 294 10.98 1.58 16.77
C ASN A 294 10.04 1.45 15.56
N PHE A 295 8.75 1.32 15.81
CA PHE A 295 7.76 1.25 14.72
C PHE A 295 7.76 2.53 13.87
N LEU A 296 7.89 3.70 14.50
CA LEU A 296 7.94 4.97 13.80
C LEU A 296 9.30 5.26 13.15
N GLY A 297 10.38 4.73 13.71
CA GLY A 297 11.75 5.04 13.30
C GLY A 297 12.34 4.12 12.22
N VAL A 298 11.69 3.01 11.87
CA VAL A 298 12.19 2.06 10.86
C VAL A 298 11.41 2.23 9.55
N PHE A 299 12.12 2.49 8.47
CA PHE A 299 11.59 2.68 7.10
C PHE A 299 12.68 2.35 6.07
N THR A 300 12.30 2.20 4.81
CA THR A 300 13.21 1.96 3.68
C THR A 300 13.07 3.00 2.59
#